data_dd9b2199f7b63e919b2444cb5b705b04
#
_entry.id   dd9b2199f7b63e919b2444cb5b705b04
#
_cell.length_a   1.000
_cell.length_b   1.000
_cell.length_c   1.000
_cell.angle_alpha   90.00
_cell.angle_beta   90.00
_cell.angle_gamma   90.00
#
_symmetry.space_group_name_H-M   'P 1'
#
loop_
_entity.id
_entity.type
_entity.pdbx_description
1 polymer ?
#
loop_
_entity_poly.entity_id
_entity_poly.type
_entity_poly.pdbx_seq_one_letter_code
_entity_poly.pdbx_strand_id
1 'polypeptide(L)'
;SVHGINMNTTALPLSRFTVLDLTRVRAGPTAVRQLADWGANVIKIESPAHIDSESGMGGARHGPDFQNLHRNKRSMTLNLKDPEGHAVFMRMVDDADVVVENFRPDVKTRLGINYAALSARNPKIVLGSVSGFGQDGPYVDRPGFDQIAQGMGGLMSITGLPGQGPVRVGVPIADLS
;
A
#
# COMPACT_ATOMS: atom_id res chain seq x y z
N SER A 1 -31.16 9.91 25.78
CA SER A 1 -31.12 8.91 24.70
C SER A 1 -30.12 9.36 23.65
N VAL A 2 -28.97 8.71 23.63
CA VAL A 2 -27.94 8.92 22.61
C VAL A 2 -28.47 8.28 21.34
N HIS A 3 -28.86 9.09 20.36
CA HIS A 3 -29.17 8.61 19.04
C HIS A 3 -27.86 8.14 18.42
N GLY A 4 -27.68 6.83 18.35
CA GLY A 4 -26.57 6.24 17.61
C GLY A 4 -26.67 6.70 16.15
N ILE A 5 -25.64 7.39 15.70
CA ILE A 5 -25.47 7.70 14.28
C ILE A 5 -25.23 6.36 13.60
N ASN A 6 -26.26 5.83 12.99
CA ASN A 6 -26.16 4.66 12.12
C ASN A 6 -25.45 5.14 10.85
N MET A 7 -24.11 5.08 10.87
CA MET A 7 -23.32 5.38 9.68
C MET A 7 -23.59 4.27 8.66
N ASN A 8 -24.54 4.54 7.81
CA ASN A 8 -24.91 3.66 6.71
C ASN A 8 -23.71 3.64 5.73
N THR A 9 -22.82 2.68 5.90
CA THR A 9 -21.59 2.53 5.08
C THR A 9 -21.89 2.39 3.59
N THR A 10 -23.15 2.07 3.23
CA THR A 10 -23.62 2.01 1.84
C THR A 10 -23.70 3.39 1.17
N ALA A 11 -23.60 4.48 1.92
CA ALA A 11 -23.62 5.85 1.39
C ALA A 11 -22.23 6.38 0.98
N LEU A 12 -21.13 5.67 1.29
CA LEU A 12 -19.78 6.11 0.95
C LEU A 12 -19.45 5.78 -0.52
N PRO A 13 -18.71 6.67 -1.22
CA PRO A 13 -18.49 6.57 -2.66
C PRO A 13 -17.86 5.25 -3.13
N LEU A 14 -16.98 4.66 -2.31
CA LEU A 14 -16.23 3.45 -2.67
C LEU A 14 -16.77 2.18 -2.01
N SER A 15 -17.94 2.23 -1.36
CA SER A 15 -18.48 1.09 -0.59
C SER A 15 -18.70 -0.20 -1.40
N ARG A 16 -18.81 -0.10 -2.72
CA ARG A 16 -18.98 -1.25 -3.62
C ARG A 16 -17.68 -1.98 -3.96
N PHE A 17 -16.51 -1.40 -3.66
CA PHE A 17 -15.22 -1.94 -4.07
C PHE A 17 -14.55 -2.73 -2.97
N THR A 18 -13.95 -3.86 -3.35
CA THR A 18 -13.09 -4.68 -2.49
C THR A 18 -11.63 -4.54 -2.92
N VAL A 19 -10.79 -4.17 -1.98
CA VAL A 19 -9.36 -3.92 -2.17
C VAL A 19 -8.54 -4.89 -1.33
N LEU A 20 -7.62 -5.59 -1.95
CA LEU A 20 -6.61 -6.40 -1.27
C LEU A 20 -5.33 -5.58 -1.12
N ASP A 21 -4.93 -5.32 0.11
CA ASP A 21 -3.80 -4.47 0.46
C ASP A 21 -2.60 -5.31 0.87
N LEU A 22 -1.59 -5.37 0.00
CA LEU A 22 -0.31 -6.04 0.24
C LEU A 22 0.80 -5.04 0.60
N THR A 23 0.45 -3.77 0.78
CA THR A 23 1.43 -2.70 0.95
C THR A 23 2.05 -2.67 2.35
N ARG A 24 3.27 -2.16 2.41
CA ARG A 24 4.05 -2.01 3.64
C ARG A 24 4.64 -0.60 3.74
N VAL A 25 5.09 -0.23 4.91
CA VAL A 25 5.77 1.01 5.26
C VAL A 25 4.84 2.23 5.19
N ARG A 26 4.92 3.11 4.18
CA ARG A 26 4.21 4.40 4.21
C ARG A 26 3.40 4.71 2.96
N ALA A 27 4.03 4.87 1.80
CA ALA A 27 3.35 5.37 0.60
C ALA A 27 2.17 4.49 0.16
N GLY A 28 2.40 3.18 0.05
CA GLY A 28 1.33 2.22 -0.28
C GLY A 28 0.22 2.20 0.77
N PRO A 29 0.53 2.01 2.06
CA PRO A 29 -0.47 2.08 3.13
C PRO A 29 -1.28 3.38 3.14
N THR A 30 -0.64 4.54 2.88
CA THR A 30 -1.33 5.84 2.78
C THR A 30 -2.32 5.86 1.62
N ALA A 31 -1.90 5.41 0.44
CA ALA A 31 -2.78 5.35 -0.73
C ALA A 31 -4.00 4.46 -0.48
N VAL A 32 -3.79 3.26 0.07
CA VAL A 32 -4.89 2.33 0.34
C VAL A 32 -5.78 2.82 1.50
N ARG A 33 -5.21 3.52 2.48
CA ARG A 33 -5.99 4.17 3.54
C ARG A 33 -7.01 5.16 2.97
N GLN A 34 -6.64 5.92 1.95
CA GLN A 34 -7.58 6.83 1.29
C GLN A 34 -8.80 6.05 0.74
N LEU A 35 -8.57 4.91 0.11
CA LEU A 35 -9.67 4.07 -0.38
C LEU A 35 -10.55 3.57 0.77
N ALA A 36 -9.95 3.16 1.89
CA ALA A 36 -10.66 2.72 3.08
C ALA A 36 -11.48 3.85 3.72
N ASP A 37 -10.90 5.05 3.83
CA ASP A 37 -11.58 6.23 4.40
C ASP A 37 -12.80 6.64 3.56
N TRP A 38 -12.78 6.40 2.25
CA TRP A 38 -13.91 6.63 1.33
C TRP A 38 -14.87 5.45 1.19
N GLY A 39 -14.70 4.43 2.02
CA GLY A 39 -15.68 3.35 2.20
C GLY A 39 -15.36 2.04 1.51
N ALA A 40 -14.24 1.90 0.80
CA ALA A 40 -13.86 0.63 0.21
C ALA A 40 -13.70 -0.46 1.28
N ASN A 41 -14.10 -1.69 0.97
CA ASN A 41 -13.83 -2.86 1.79
C ASN A 41 -12.38 -3.28 1.61
N VAL A 42 -11.49 -2.73 2.43
CA VAL A 42 -10.06 -3.02 2.36
C VAL A 42 -9.70 -4.17 3.29
N ILE A 43 -9.05 -5.18 2.73
CA ILE A 43 -8.50 -6.31 3.47
C ILE A 43 -6.97 -6.26 3.36
N LYS A 44 -6.32 -5.88 4.46
CA LYS A 44 -4.87 -5.91 4.56
C LYS A 44 -4.39 -7.35 4.76
N ILE A 45 -3.50 -7.79 3.89
CA ILE A 45 -2.85 -9.10 3.97
C ILE A 45 -1.50 -8.92 4.65
N GLU A 46 -1.32 -9.54 5.81
CA GLU A 46 -0.11 -9.49 6.62
C GLU A 46 0.58 -10.84 6.62
N SER A 47 1.91 -10.85 6.57
CA SER A 47 2.66 -12.09 6.80
C SER A 47 2.54 -12.55 8.26
N PRO A 48 2.57 -13.86 8.54
CA PRO A 48 2.65 -14.35 9.91
C PRO A 48 3.88 -13.78 10.65
N ALA A 49 3.72 -13.41 11.91
CA ALA A 49 4.77 -12.75 12.70
C ALA A 49 6.07 -13.57 12.83
N HIS A 50 5.99 -14.89 12.76
CA HIS A 50 7.16 -15.78 12.83
C HIS A 50 7.95 -15.83 11.49
N ILE A 51 7.37 -15.36 10.41
CA ILE A 51 8.01 -15.31 9.07
C ILE A 51 8.58 -13.92 8.80
N ASP A 52 7.91 -12.89 9.26
CA ASP A 52 8.29 -11.50 9.13
C ASP A 52 8.78 -10.97 10.47
N SER A 53 10.06 -11.18 10.76
CA SER A 53 10.72 -10.56 11.93
C SER A 53 10.97 -9.07 11.74
N GLU A 54 10.49 -8.49 10.66
CA GLU A 54 10.63 -7.07 10.37
C GLU A 54 9.63 -6.23 11.15
N SER A 55 9.93 -6.00 12.42
CA SER A 55 9.64 -4.74 13.11
C SER A 55 10.42 -3.59 12.44
N GLY A 56 10.50 -3.65 11.09
CA GLY A 56 11.27 -2.71 10.30
C GLY A 56 10.65 -1.31 10.24
N MET A 57 10.97 -0.54 9.23
CA MET A 57 10.63 0.88 9.04
C MET A 57 9.13 1.25 9.13
N GLY A 58 8.23 0.28 9.22
CA GLY A 58 6.77 0.48 9.39
C GLY A 58 6.31 0.74 10.82
N GLY A 59 7.20 0.69 11.80
CA GLY A 59 6.87 0.83 13.22
C GLY A 59 6.20 -0.40 13.84
N ALA A 60 6.02 -0.37 15.16
CA ALA A 60 5.35 -1.44 15.88
C ALA A 60 3.85 -1.51 15.49
N ARG A 61 3.32 -2.73 15.37
CA ARG A 61 1.91 -2.98 14.99
C ARG A 61 0.89 -2.23 15.85
N HIS A 62 1.22 -1.97 17.10
CA HIS A 62 0.40 -1.19 18.04
C HIS A 62 0.86 0.26 18.19
N GLY A 63 1.83 0.69 17.38
CA GLY A 63 2.32 2.06 17.39
C GLY A 63 1.39 3.03 16.64
N PRO A 64 1.53 4.34 16.90
CA PRO A 64 0.66 5.36 16.32
C PRO A 64 0.74 5.42 14.80
N ASP A 65 1.91 5.22 14.21
CA ASP A 65 2.09 5.21 12.76
C ASP A 65 1.28 4.09 12.11
N PHE A 66 1.39 2.87 12.63
CA PHE A 66 0.63 1.72 12.12
C PHE A 66 -0.88 1.95 12.23
N GLN A 67 -1.34 2.43 13.37
CA GLN A 67 -2.76 2.71 13.60
C GLN A 67 -3.30 3.77 12.64
N ASN A 68 -2.53 4.81 12.37
CA ASN A 68 -2.92 5.86 11.43
C ASN A 68 -2.92 5.36 9.96
N LEU A 69 -1.87 4.63 9.56
CA LEU A 69 -1.70 4.16 8.17
C LEU A 69 -2.70 3.06 7.79
N HIS A 70 -3.20 2.32 8.77
CA HIS A 70 -4.06 1.15 8.52
C HIS A 70 -5.47 1.27 9.09
N ARG A 71 -5.88 2.48 9.49
CA ARG A 71 -7.25 2.72 9.95
C ARG A 71 -8.27 2.35 8.89
N ASN A 72 -9.44 1.90 9.33
CA ASN A 72 -10.55 1.48 8.48
C ASN A 72 -10.28 0.26 7.59
N LYS A 73 -9.14 -0.39 7.74
CA LYS A 73 -8.81 -1.65 7.06
C LYS A 73 -9.14 -2.83 7.95
N ARG A 74 -9.67 -3.89 7.35
CA ARG A 74 -9.70 -5.22 7.97
C ARG A 74 -8.34 -5.89 7.78
N SER A 75 -8.00 -6.85 8.61
CA SER A 75 -6.71 -7.54 8.55
C SER A 75 -6.90 -9.05 8.44
N MET A 76 -6.03 -9.68 7.68
CA MET A 76 -5.91 -11.12 7.54
C MET A 76 -4.44 -11.50 7.48
N THR A 77 -4.06 -12.53 8.23
CA THR A 77 -2.70 -13.07 8.18
C THR A 77 -2.63 -14.21 7.18
N LEU A 78 -1.67 -14.14 6.25
CA LEU A 78 -1.54 -15.12 5.17
C LEU A 78 -0.08 -15.21 4.71
N ASN A 79 0.45 -16.44 4.62
CA ASN A 79 1.78 -16.69 4.05
C ASN A 79 1.68 -16.89 2.53
N LEU A 80 2.01 -15.86 1.75
CA LEU A 80 1.98 -15.94 0.28
C LEU A 80 3.08 -16.81 -0.33
N LYS A 81 4.10 -17.20 0.46
CA LYS A 81 5.15 -18.13 0.04
C LYS A 81 4.71 -19.58 0.17
N ASP A 82 3.70 -19.84 0.96
CA ASP A 82 3.09 -21.15 1.13
C ASP A 82 2.05 -21.39 0.02
N PRO A 83 2.07 -22.58 -0.66
CA PRO A 83 1.12 -22.87 -1.72
C PRO A 83 -0.36 -22.78 -1.29
N GLU A 84 -0.69 -23.19 -0.08
CA GLU A 84 -2.06 -23.08 0.44
C GLU A 84 -2.44 -21.62 0.70
N GLY A 85 -1.52 -20.84 1.29
CA GLY A 85 -1.70 -19.41 1.51
C GLY A 85 -1.86 -18.65 0.20
N HIS A 86 -1.05 -18.96 -0.80
CA HIS A 86 -1.18 -18.41 -2.15
C HIS A 86 -2.52 -18.76 -2.78
N ALA A 87 -2.96 -20.03 -2.66
CA ALA A 87 -4.25 -20.46 -3.20
C ALA A 87 -5.44 -19.73 -2.55
N VAL A 88 -5.36 -19.46 -1.23
CA VAL A 88 -6.35 -18.63 -0.54
C VAL A 88 -6.38 -17.22 -1.11
N PHE A 89 -5.22 -16.58 -1.27
CA PHE A 89 -5.11 -15.26 -1.85
C PHE A 89 -5.71 -15.20 -3.27
N MET A 90 -5.41 -16.17 -4.12
CA MET A 90 -5.94 -16.22 -5.49
C MET A 90 -7.46 -16.41 -5.52
N ARG A 91 -8.06 -17.12 -4.56
CA ARG A 91 -9.52 -17.15 -4.42
C ARG A 91 -10.10 -15.80 -4.00
N MET A 92 -9.40 -15.04 -3.18
CA MET A 92 -9.83 -13.68 -2.83
C MET A 92 -9.75 -12.74 -4.04
N VAL A 93 -8.79 -12.95 -4.92
CA VAL A 93 -8.65 -12.18 -6.19
C VAL A 93 -9.86 -12.38 -7.11
N ASP A 94 -10.53 -13.53 -7.08
CA ASP A 94 -11.73 -13.79 -7.89
C ASP A 94 -12.83 -12.76 -7.66
N ASP A 95 -13.00 -12.29 -6.41
CA ASP A 95 -14.04 -11.37 -5.99
C ASP A 95 -13.53 -9.95 -5.68
N ALA A 96 -12.24 -9.70 -5.87
CA ALA A 96 -11.64 -8.40 -5.63
C ALA A 96 -11.72 -7.49 -6.86
N ASP A 97 -11.79 -6.19 -6.63
CA ASP A 97 -11.70 -5.17 -7.68
C ASP A 97 -10.28 -4.66 -7.85
N VAL A 98 -9.54 -4.53 -6.76
CA VAL A 98 -8.21 -3.92 -6.74
C VAL A 98 -7.27 -4.73 -5.87
N VAL A 99 -6.04 -4.90 -6.33
CA VAL A 99 -4.89 -5.33 -5.53
C VAL A 99 -3.88 -4.19 -5.51
N VAL A 100 -3.38 -3.81 -4.34
CA VAL A 100 -2.31 -2.81 -4.22
C VAL A 100 -1.10 -3.44 -3.55
N GLU A 101 0.07 -3.23 -4.13
CA GLU A 101 1.32 -3.77 -3.62
C GLU A 101 2.46 -2.75 -3.78
N ASN A 102 3.50 -2.88 -2.99
CA ASN A 102 4.73 -2.11 -3.12
C ASN A 102 5.98 -2.99 -2.97
N PHE A 103 5.89 -4.21 -3.46
CA PHE A 103 7.03 -5.12 -3.57
C PHE A 103 7.98 -4.67 -4.69
N ARG A 104 9.23 -5.11 -4.59
CA ARG A 104 10.14 -5.04 -5.73
C ARG A 104 9.57 -5.88 -6.90
N PRO A 105 9.81 -5.48 -8.16
CA PRO A 105 9.23 -6.19 -9.33
C PRO A 105 9.54 -7.69 -9.37
N ASP A 106 10.76 -8.10 -8.99
CA ASP A 106 11.17 -9.51 -8.93
C ASP A 106 10.39 -10.30 -7.86
N VAL A 107 10.05 -9.66 -6.73
CA VAL A 107 9.34 -10.32 -5.62
C VAL A 107 7.92 -10.70 -6.02
N LYS A 108 7.17 -9.80 -6.65
CA LYS A 108 5.79 -10.10 -7.06
C LYS A 108 5.71 -11.17 -8.13
N THR A 109 6.69 -11.22 -9.03
CA THR A 109 6.79 -12.29 -10.03
C THR A 109 7.07 -13.64 -9.36
N ARG A 110 8.01 -13.67 -8.43
CA ARG A 110 8.35 -14.87 -7.66
C ARG A 110 7.21 -15.39 -6.81
N LEU A 111 6.39 -14.48 -6.27
CA LEU A 111 5.20 -14.82 -5.49
C LEU A 111 3.98 -15.19 -6.36
N GLY A 112 4.06 -15.07 -7.69
CA GLY A 112 2.95 -15.34 -8.59
C GLY A 112 1.77 -14.37 -8.41
N ILE A 113 2.05 -13.11 -8.09
CA ILE A 113 1.07 -12.05 -7.87
C ILE A 113 1.31 -10.83 -8.78
N ASN A 114 2.06 -11.00 -9.85
CA ASN A 114 2.20 -9.98 -10.88
C ASN A 114 0.89 -9.81 -11.68
N TYR A 115 0.80 -8.76 -12.47
CA TYR A 115 -0.41 -8.46 -13.23
C TYR A 115 -0.85 -9.61 -14.15
N ALA A 116 0.10 -10.29 -14.81
CA ALA A 116 -0.22 -11.42 -15.68
C ALA A 116 -0.93 -12.56 -14.93
N ALA A 117 -0.45 -12.91 -13.75
CA ALA A 117 -1.06 -13.95 -12.91
C ALA A 117 -2.44 -13.52 -12.39
N LEU A 118 -2.56 -12.27 -11.91
CA LEU A 118 -3.82 -11.76 -11.36
C LEU A 118 -4.88 -11.58 -12.44
N SER A 119 -4.53 -11.03 -13.60
CA SER A 119 -5.48 -10.81 -14.71
C SER A 119 -5.90 -12.11 -15.40
N ALA A 120 -5.04 -13.13 -15.41
CA ALA A 120 -5.43 -14.46 -15.87
C ALA A 120 -6.51 -15.08 -14.98
N ARG A 121 -6.48 -14.77 -13.67
CA ARG A 121 -7.46 -15.24 -12.70
C ARG A 121 -8.73 -14.39 -12.69
N ASN A 122 -8.59 -13.08 -12.71
CA ASN A 122 -9.67 -12.10 -12.74
C ASN A 122 -9.36 -11.00 -13.78
N PRO A 123 -9.92 -11.09 -15.00
CA PRO A 123 -9.64 -10.12 -16.06
C PRO A 123 -10.05 -8.68 -15.78
N LYS A 124 -10.89 -8.46 -14.75
CA LYS A 124 -11.34 -7.11 -14.33
C LYS A 124 -10.44 -6.50 -13.25
N ILE A 125 -9.45 -7.24 -12.74
CA ILE A 125 -8.63 -6.79 -11.62
C ILE A 125 -7.82 -5.54 -12.00
N VAL A 126 -7.77 -4.59 -11.10
CA VAL A 126 -6.87 -3.46 -11.17
C VAL A 126 -5.69 -3.73 -10.24
N LEU A 127 -4.47 -3.67 -10.75
CA LEU A 127 -3.25 -3.77 -9.95
C LEU A 127 -2.63 -2.38 -9.79
N GLY A 128 -2.56 -1.89 -8.55
CA GLY A 128 -1.82 -0.70 -8.17
C GLY A 128 -0.44 -1.09 -7.65
N SER A 129 0.61 -0.75 -8.40
CA SER A 129 2.00 -1.01 -8.01
C SER A 129 2.67 0.29 -7.60
N VAL A 130 3.05 0.41 -6.32
CA VAL A 130 3.73 1.59 -5.78
C VAL A 130 5.23 1.30 -5.71
N SER A 131 6.02 2.13 -6.38
CA SER A 131 7.49 2.03 -6.35
C SER A 131 8.13 3.40 -6.51
N GLY A 132 9.42 3.51 -6.21
CA GLY A 132 10.13 4.78 -6.28
C GLY A 132 10.27 5.35 -7.70
N PHE A 133 10.38 4.47 -8.71
CA PHE A 133 10.66 4.86 -10.09
C PHE A 133 9.77 4.19 -11.14
N GLY A 134 8.65 3.61 -10.73
CA GLY A 134 7.75 2.91 -11.64
C GLY A 134 8.13 1.45 -11.88
N GLN A 135 7.42 0.81 -12.81
CA GLN A 135 7.54 -0.61 -13.10
C GLN A 135 8.43 -0.88 -14.33
N ASP A 136 8.84 0.15 -15.02
CA ASP A 136 9.71 0.12 -16.21
C ASP A 136 10.67 1.33 -16.21
N GLY A 137 11.55 1.39 -17.19
CA GLY A 137 12.49 2.49 -17.34
C GLY A 137 13.85 2.26 -16.69
N PRO A 138 14.80 3.19 -16.88
CA PRO A 138 16.21 2.99 -16.53
C PRO A 138 16.48 2.92 -15.02
N TYR A 139 15.54 3.36 -14.19
CA TYR A 139 15.68 3.38 -12.73
C TYR A 139 14.79 2.37 -12.01
N VAL A 140 14.14 1.47 -12.75
CA VAL A 140 13.18 0.49 -12.18
C VAL A 140 13.73 -0.30 -11.00
N ASP A 141 15.02 -0.63 -11.01
CA ASP A 141 15.68 -1.40 -9.93
C ASP A 141 16.20 -0.54 -8.78
N ARG A 142 16.09 0.78 -8.88
CA ARG A 142 16.56 1.68 -7.83
C ARG A 142 15.54 1.78 -6.69
N PRO A 143 16.00 1.75 -5.43
CA PRO A 143 15.12 2.04 -4.31
C PRO A 143 14.71 3.51 -4.33
N GLY A 144 13.43 3.78 -4.09
CA GLY A 144 12.90 5.11 -3.91
C GLY A 144 12.51 5.32 -2.45
N PHE A 145 13.04 6.41 -1.86
CA PHE A 145 12.65 6.87 -0.54
C PHE A 145 12.18 8.32 -0.65
N ASP A 146 11.45 8.78 0.35
CA ASP A 146 10.89 10.13 0.38
C ASP A 146 11.88 11.22 0.00
N GLN A 147 13.08 11.22 0.60
CA GLN A 147 14.09 12.23 0.30
C GLN A 147 14.62 12.15 -1.13
N ILE A 148 14.71 10.96 -1.70
CA ILE A 148 15.10 10.78 -3.11
C ILE A 148 14.04 11.39 -4.01
N ALA A 149 12.76 11.11 -3.73
CA ALA A 149 11.64 11.68 -4.49
C ALA A 149 11.57 13.21 -4.35
N GLN A 150 11.76 13.76 -3.15
CA GLN A 150 11.81 15.21 -2.94
C GLN A 150 12.97 15.86 -3.71
N GLY A 151 14.16 15.24 -3.70
CA GLY A 151 15.34 15.76 -4.40
C GLY A 151 15.20 15.71 -5.91
N MET A 152 14.87 14.55 -6.46
CA MET A 152 14.74 14.35 -7.91
C MET A 152 13.52 15.04 -8.52
N GLY A 153 12.42 15.13 -7.75
CA GLY A 153 11.20 15.82 -8.14
C GLY A 153 11.28 17.34 -8.03
N GLY A 154 12.38 17.88 -7.53
CA GLY A 154 12.61 19.33 -7.46
C GLY A 154 12.04 20.04 -6.22
N LEU A 155 11.32 19.35 -5.35
CA LEU A 155 10.72 19.96 -4.14
C LEU A 155 11.80 20.58 -3.24
N MET A 156 12.95 19.92 -3.10
CA MET A 156 14.06 20.45 -2.29
C MET A 156 14.67 21.72 -2.87
N SER A 157 14.63 21.91 -4.19
CA SER A 157 15.20 23.08 -4.86
C SER A 157 14.42 24.38 -4.60
N ILE A 158 13.14 24.25 -4.25
CA ILE A 158 12.26 25.39 -3.94
C ILE A 158 12.00 25.55 -2.44
N THR A 159 12.67 24.75 -1.61
CA THR A 159 12.47 24.72 -0.15
C THR A 159 13.72 25.26 0.55
N GLY A 160 13.51 26.13 1.56
CA GLY A 160 14.57 26.76 2.33
C GLY A 160 14.74 28.25 2.04
N LEU A 161 15.77 28.85 2.65
CA LEU A 161 16.08 30.26 2.45
C LEU A 161 16.97 30.47 1.22
N PRO A 162 16.88 31.63 0.55
CA PRO A 162 17.75 31.96 -0.58
C PRO A 162 19.23 31.82 -0.23
N GLY A 163 19.99 31.13 -1.09
CA GLY A 163 21.44 30.95 -0.91
C GLY A 163 21.87 29.84 0.03
N GLN A 164 20.93 29.11 0.67
CA GLN A 164 21.26 28.02 1.59
C GLN A 164 21.29 26.63 0.92
N GLY A 165 21.03 26.55 -0.39
CA GLY A 165 20.99 25.30 -1.13
C GLY A 165 19.69 24.52 -0.91
N PRO A 166 19.54 23.35 -1.57
CA PRO A 166 18.34 22.52 -1.45
C PRO A 166 18.14 21.98 -0.03
N VAL A 167 16.92 22.09 0.49
CA VAL A 167 16.55 21.61 1.83
C VAL A 167 15.32 20.70 1.71
N ARG A 168 15.33 19.58 2.43
CA ARG A 168 14.16 18.70 2.49
C ARG A 168 13.00 19.34 3.25
N VAL A 169 11.78 19.00 2.89
CA VAL A 169 10.60 19.28 3.71
C VAL A 169 10.65 18.38 4.96
N GLY A 170 10.24 18.91 6.11
CA GLY A 170 10.34 18.20 7.40
C GLY A 170 9.51 16.92 7.48
N VAL A 171 8.31 16.92 6.87
CA VAL A 171 7.47 15.72 6.76
C VAL A 171 7.87 14.88 5.53
N PRO A 172 7.72 13.55 5.54
CA PRO A 172 7.95 12.70 4.36
C PRO A 172 6.79 12.87 3.36
N ILE A 173 6.73 14.04 2.73
CA ILE A 173 5.59 14.47 1.92
C ILE A 173 5.37 13.59 0.68
N ALA A 174 6.46 13.08 0.07
CA ALA A 174 6.35 12.22 -1.09
C ALA A 174 5.77 10.83 -0.74
N ASP A 175 5.95 10.39 0.50
CA ASP A 175 5.37 9.12 1.00
C ASP A 175 3.94 9.29 1.52
N LEU A 176 3.53 10.49 1.91
CA LEU A 176 2.28 10.72 2.64
C LEU A 176 1.23 11.51 1.86
N SER A 177 1.54 11.94 0.65
CA SER A 177 0.61 12.71 -0.21
C SER A 177 -0.06 11.85 -1.28
#